data_5737048bb0ddddc826a2289dff329b50
#
_entry.id   5737048bb0ddddc826a2289dff329b50
#
_cell.length_a   1.000
_cell.length_b   1.000
_cell.length_c   1.000
_cell.angle_alpha   90.00
_cell.angle_beta   90.00
_cell.angle_gamma   90.00
#
_symmetry.space_group_name_H-M   'P 1'
#
loop_
_entity.id
_entity.type
_entity.pdbx_description
1 polymer ?
#
loop_
_entity_poly.entity_id
_entity_poly.type
_entity_poly.pdbx_seq_one_letter_code
_entity_poly.pdbx_strand_id
1 'polypeptide(L)'
;MASELIESKLKNLPDLPGCYIMRNANDDIIYIGKAKNLKNRVRSYFRGAHDTKTEKLVSEIHHFEYIVTKTNKESLLLEINLIKKYQPHYNIKLKQGTMYPYLKITSEKDPQLVISHKVEKDGGIYFGPYPNVTAATGTQQLIQKIYPLRKCGKNETRACFYYHLGQCIGCCDHEVSKEEYDAQIKKIQRFLNGDVKTIKDDLASKMNEASERLDFEKAMDYRDQIKYIEATVEKQNIMNSDFTNRDVFSYVVDRGWISIQVFLLRQSTIIKREAAMFPIYDQIEDEVLSFIIQFYEDQNHILPKEILVPEAIDQELLSETLGVKVMTPKRGSKKRMLDLATQNSEISLNEKFRREEQSQLKTKGALEELSEALGLEKVSVIESFDHSNIQGTNPVSAMVVFKDGKPDRKNYRKFKVKTVVGSHEFATTQEVIRRRYSRLLREGARLPDLILMDGGKIQMRAALEVLEDELGLEIPVCGMVKNEKHKTATLLYGEDYKEIDLDRKGQAFQLIQWVQEEVHRFAITFHRQVRSKNTFASKLEMIDGVGPQTRKKLLRHFKTITAMKQASLEELQTIGISERVARNILEELGK
;
A
#
# COMPACT_ATOMS: atom_id res chain seq x y z
N MET A 1 -25.84 21.72 6.36
CA MET A 1 -27.28 21.48 6.03
C MET A 1 -27.32 20.68 4.73
N ALA A 2 -28.06 19.57 4.69
CA ALA A 2 -28.22 18.80 3.45
C ALA A 2 -28.91 19.67 2.39
N SER A 3 -28.46 19.60 1.12
CA SER A 3 -29.09 20.33 0.04
C SER A 3 -30.55 19.86 -0.15
N GLU A 4 -31.44 20.70 -0.66
CA GLU A 4 -32.85 20.33 -0.95
C GLU A 4 -32.93 19.05 -1.80
N LEU A 5 -31.93 18.81 -2.65
CA LEU A 5 -31.81 17.61 -3.48
C LEU A 5 -31.62 16.34 -2.63
N ILE A 6 -30.76 16.41 -1.61
CA ILE A 6 -30.52 15.30 -0.69
C ILE A 6 -31.79 15.03 0.14
N GLU A 7 -32.46 16.05 0.65
CA GLU A 7 -33.68 15.89 1.45
C GLU A 7 -34.82 15.23 0.66
N SER A 8 -34.99 15.63 -0.59
CA SER A 8 -35.98 15.01 -1.49
C SER A 8 -35.68 13.53 -1.74
N LYS A 9 -34.42 13.18 -2.01
CA LYS A 9 -34.01 11.79 -2.22
C LYS A 9 -34.15 10.94 -0.93
N LEU A 10 -33.84 11.50 0.24
CA LEU A 10 -33.98 10.81 1.53
C LEU A 10 -35.44 10.44 1.85
N LYS A 11 -36.42 11.22 1.41
CA LYS A 11 -37.85 10.91 1.60
C LYS A 11 -38.29 9.67 0.81
N ASN A 12 -37.73 9.48 -0.38
CA ASN A 12 -38.13 8.46 -1.35
C ASN A 12 -37.30 7.17 -1.28
N LEU A 13 -36.41 7.01 -0.30
CA LEU A 13 -35.59 5.80 -0.13
C LEU A 13 -36.47 4.59 0.20
N PRO A 14 -36.26 3.43 -0.47
CA PRO A 14 -36.97 2.19 -0.20
C PRO A 14 -36.53 1.51 1.09
N ASP A 15 -37.44 0.80 1.73
CA ASP A 15 -37.17 -0.05 2.90
C ASP A 15 -36.69 -1.46 2.46
N LEU A 16 -35.70 -1.51 1.55
CA LEU A 16 -35.15 -2.69 0.92
C LEU A 16 -33.63 -2.75 1.07
N PRO A 17 -33.01 -3.95 0.97
CA PRO A 17 -31.57 -4.06 0.95
C PRO A 17 -30.98 -3.50 -0.35
N GLY A 18 -29.73 -3.02 -0.29
CA GLY A 18 -29.05 -2.48 -1.46
C GLY A 18 -27.71 -1.82 -1.14
N CYS A 19 -27.12 -1.23 -2.16
CA CYS A 19 -25.91 -0.42 -2.05
C CYS A 19 -26.21 1.05 -2.29
N TYR A 20 -25.50 1.92 -1.58
CA TYR A 20 -25.54 3.37 -1.79
C TYR A 20 -24.14 3.87 -2.17
N ILE A 21 -24.11 4.87 -3.04
CA ILE A 21 -22.89 5.43 -3.64
C ILE A 21 -22.93 6.94 -3.36
N MET A 22 -21.96 7.43 -2.60
CA MET A 22 -21.85 8.84 -2.25
C MET A 22 -20.85 9.54 -3.16
N ARG A 23 -21.23 10.75 -3.64
CA ARG A 23 -20.43 11.55 -4.56
C ARG A 23 -20.19 12.95 -4.03
N ASN A 24 -19.02 13.51 -4.37
CA ASN A 24 -18.65 14.88 -4.06
C ASN A 24 -19.18 15.88 -5.10
N ALA A 25 -18.85 17.18 -4.94
CA ALA A 25 -19.26 18.24 -5.86
C ALA A 25 -18.66 18.09 -7.29
N ASN A 26 -17.59 17.33 -7.45
CA ASN A 26 -16.96 17.05 -8.74
C ASN A 26 -17.52 15.77 -9.40
N ASP A 27 -18.55 15.16 -8.84
CA ASP A 27 -19.13 13.88 -9.25
C ASP A 27 -18.22 12.66 -9.04
N ASP A 28 -17.11 12.79 -8.27
CA ASP A 28 -16.27 11.66 -7.92
C ASP A 28 -16.96 10.79 -6.87
N ILE A 29 -16.86 9.47 -7.02
CA ILE A 29 -17.33 8.52 -6.01
C ILE A 29 -16.37 8.56 -4.82
N ILE A 30 -16.86 9.01 -3.67
CA ILE A 30 -16.06 9.16 -2.45
C ILE A 30 -16.26 8.01 -1.47
N TYR A 31 -17.46 7.40 -1.46
CA TYR A 31 -17.77 6.28 -0.57
C TYR A 31 -18.85 5.37 -1.19
N ILE A 32 -18.76 4.08 -0.93
CA ILE A 32 -19.75 3.06 -1.29
C ILE A 32 -20.04 2.22 -0.06
N GLY A 33 -21.32 1.98 0.24
CA GLY A 33 -21.71 1.14 1.36
C GLY A 33 -22.94 0.29 1.05
N LYS A 34 -23.10 -0.81 1.79
CA LYS A 34 -24.29 -1.66 1.75
C LYS A 34 -25.29 -1.28 2.84
N ALA A 35 -26.52 -1.69 2.66
CA ALA A 35 -27.55 -1.58 3.68
C ALA A 35 -28.50 -2.79 3.66
N LYS A 36 -28.86 -3.28 4.85
CA LYS A 36 -30.00 -4.20 5.00
C LYS A 36 -31.33 -3.44 4.76
N ASN A 37 -31.34 -2.14 5.07
CA ASN A 37 -32.42 -1.21 4.82
C ASN A 37 -31.83 0.14 4.38
N LEU A 38 -31.94 0.46 3.08
CA LEU A 38 -31.39 1.67 2.48
C LEU A 38 -31.90 2.95 3.15
N LYS A 39 -33.20 3.01 3.45
CA LYS A 39 -33.84 4.19 4.05
C LYS A 39 -33.27 4.52 5.43
N ASN A 40 -33.17 3.52 6.30
CA ASN A 40 -32.65 3.73 7.65
C ASN A 40 -31.16 4.07 7.60
N ARG A 41 -30.40 3.35 6.78
CA ARG A 41 -28.96 3.48 6.70
C ARG A 41 -28.48 4.79 6.10
N VAL A 42 -29.01 5.18 4.94
CA VAL A 42 -28.59 6.44 4.29
C VAL A 42 -29.05 7.65 5.13
N ARG A 43 -30.22 7.58 5.75
CA ARG A 43 -30.69 8.66 6.65
C ARG A 43 -29.80 8.84 7.88
N SER A 44 -29.17 7.79 8.40
CA SER A 44 -28.32 7.90 9.58
C SER A 44 -27.11 8.80 9.36
N TYR A 45 -26.58 8.92 8.15
CA TYR A 45 -25.48 9.85 7.83
C TYR A 45 -25.87 11.33 7.94
N PHE A 46 -27.14 11.66 7.72
CA PHE A 46 -27.61 13.04 7.72
C PHE A 46 -28.39 13.43 9.00
N ARG A 47 -28.44 12.52 9.98
CA ARG A 47 -29.14 12.70 11.26
C ARG A 47 -28.24 12.31 12.44
N GLY A 48 -28.23 13.16 13.47
CA GLY A 48 -27.49 12.91 14.71
C GLY A 48 -26.07 13.47 14.70
N ALA A 49 -25.35 13.27 15.80
CA ALA A 49 -23.95 13.64 15.94
C ALA A 49 -23.07 12.47 15.46
N HIS A 50 -22.04 12.78 14.72
CA HIS A 50 -21.07 11.83 14.18
C HIS A 50 -19.69 12.10 14.77
N ASP A 51 -18.78 11.14 14.65
CA ASP A 51 -17.39 11.40 14.94
C ASP A 51 -16.77 12.31 13.87
N THR A 52 -15.65 12.94 14.19
CA THR A 52 -14.98 13.94 13.32
C THR A 52 -14.67 13.42 11.90
N LYS A 53 -14.54 12.10 11.73
CA LYS A 53 -14.20 11.49 10.44
C LYS A 53 -15.44 11.29 9.58
N THR A 54 -16.51 10.78 10.18
CA THR A 54 -17.81 10.65 9.52
C THR A 54 -18.38 12.03 9.19
N GLU A 55 -18.19 13.04 10.06
CA GLU A 55 -18.52 14.43 9.75
C GLU A 55 -17.79 14.95 8.51
N LYS A 56 -16.51 14.61 8.38
CA LYS A 56 -15.71 14.96 7.20
C LYS A 56 -16.26 14.30 5.93
N LEU A 57 -16.56 13.00 5.96
CA LEU A 57 -17.21 12.32 4.85
C LEU A 57 -18.52 13.01 4.50
N VAL A 58 -19.41 13.24 5.48
CA VAL A 58 -20.72 13.86 5.30
C VAL A 58 -20.61 15.27 4.72
N SER A 59 -19.61 16.06 5.14
CA SER A 59 -19.37 17.41 4.61
C SER A 59 -18.95 17.43 3.14
N GLU A 60 -18.39 16.35 2.62
CA GLU A 60 -17.98 16.22 1.23
C GLU A 60 -19.09 15.63 0.33
N ILE A 61 -20.18 15.08 0.90
CA ILE A 61 -21.28 14.50 0.11
C ILE A 61 -22.09 15.63 -0.55
N HIS A 62 -22.09 15.63 -1.88
CA HIS A 62 -22.93 16.52 -2.67
C HIS A 62 -24.25 15.88 -3.11
N HIS A 63 -24.20 14.59 -3.49
CA HIS A 63 -25.38 13.78 -3.77
C HIS A 63 -25.07 12.29 -3.58
N PHE A 64 -26.12 11.46 -3.62
CA PHE A 64 -25.98 10.02 -3.54
C PHE A 64 -26.89 9.31 -4.54
N GLU A 65 -26.50 8.10 -4.92
CA GLU A 65 -27.26 7.14 -5.71
C GLU A 65 -27.45 5.87 -4.90
N TYR A 66 -28.39 5.02 -5.29
CA TYR A 66 -28.56 3.71 -4.67
C TYR A 66 -29.01 2.67 -5.69
N ILE A 67 -28.67 1.41 -5.41
CA ILE A 67 -29.05 0.23 -6.18
C ILE A 67 -29.74 -0.73 -5.23
N VAL A 68 -30.99 -1.08 -5.51
CA VAL A 68 -31.76 -2.04 -4.73
C VAL A 68 -31.35 -3.46 -5.11
N THR A 69 -31.21 -4.35 -4.13
CA THR A 69 -30.91 -5.77 -4.30
C THR A 69 -32.03 -6.62 -3.69
N LYS A 70 -32.09 -7.90 -4.04
CA LYS A 70 -33.11 -8.80 -3.48
C LYS A 70 -32.73 -9.29 -2.09
N THR A 71 -31.44 -9.46 -1.83
CA THR A 71 -30.92 -10.01 -0.57
C THR A 71 -29.76 -9.18 -0.01
N ASN A 72 -29.53 -9.30 1.30
CA ASN A 72 -28.37 -8.69 1.95
C ASN A 72 -27.03 -9.25 1.43
N LYS A 73 -27.00 -10.51 1.01
CA LYS A 73 -25.83 -11.14 0.37
C LYS A 73 -25.52 -10.47 -0.98
N GLU A 74 -26.54 -10.24 -1.80
CA GLU A 74 -26.35 -9.52 -3.08
C GLU A 74 -25.85 -8.10 -2.87
N SER A 75 -26.37 -7.38 -1.85
CA SER A 75 -25.88 -6.03 -1.54
C SER A 75 -24.41 -6.02 -1.13
N LEU A 76 -23.98 -7.00 -0.35
CA LEU A 76 -22.59 -7.16 0.08
C LEU A 76 -21.64 -7.46 -1.09
N LEU A 77 -22.01 -8.39 -1.96
CA LEU A 77 -21.21 -8.72 -3.15
C LEU A 77 -21.16 -7.53 -4.14
N LEU A 78 -22.26 -6.81 -4.29
CA LEU A 78 -22.33 -5.61 -5.12
C LEU A 78 -21.43 -4.51 -4.57
N GLU A 79 -21.47 -4.23 -3.25
CA GLU A 79 -20.60 -3.27 -2.57
C GLU A 79 -19.13 -3.56 -2.87
N ILE A 80 -18.69 -4.80 -2.62
CA ILE A 80 -17.29 -5.21 -2.82
C ILE A 80 -16.84 -5.03 -4.27
N ASN A 81 -17.68 -5.43 -5.23
CA ASN A 81 -17.40 -5.25 -6.66
C ASN A 81 -17.29 -3.77 -7.05
N LEU A 82 -18.16 -2.93 -6.52
CA LEU A 82 -18.13 -1.48 -6.76
C LEU A 82 -16.90 -0.82 -6.12
N ILE A 83 -16.55 -1.19 -4.87
CA ILE A 83 -15.32 -0.73 -4.20
C ILE A 83 -14.09 -1.11 -5.02
N LYS A 84 -14.01 -2.35 -5.48
CA LYS A 84 -12.90 -2.84 -6.30
C LYS A 84 -12.77 -2.09 -7.63
N LYS A 85 -13.89 -1.77 -8.27
CA LYS A 85 -13.95 -1.06 -9.56
C LYS A 85 -13.57 0.42 -9.42
N TYR A 86 -14.14 1.11 -8.46
CA TYR A 86 -14.03 2.57 -8.34
C TYR A 86 -12.98 3.05 -7.32
N GLN A 87 -12.52 2.18 -6.41
CA GLN A 87 -11.50 2.49 -5.40
C GLN A 87 -11.76 3.81 -4.63
N PRO A 88 -12.94 4.01 -4.03
CA PRO A 88 -13.30 5.28 -3.39
C PRO A 88 -12.33 5.66 -2.26
N HIS A 89 -12.24 6.97 -1.99
CA HIS A 89 -11.27 7.48 -1.01
C HIS A 89 -11.55 7.04 0.43
N TYR A 90 -12.80 6.96 0.80
CA TYR A 90 -13.24 6.64 2.17
C TYR A 90 -13.49 5.14 2.42
N ASN A 91 -13.43 4.29 1.39
CA ASN A 91 -13.50 2.84 1.57
C ASN A 91 -12.14 2.22 1.91
N ILE A 92 -12.19 1.06 2.55
CA ILE A 92 -11.01 0.27 2.91
C ILE A 92 -10.27 -0.14 1.64
N LYS A 93 -8.95 0.08 1.62
CA LYS A 93 -8.06 -0.38 0.57
C LYS A 93 -7.10 -1.40 1.14
N LEU A 94 -7.25 -2.67 0.77
CA LEU A 94 -6.26 -3.68 1.11
C LEU A 94 -4.99 -3.42 0.29
N LYS A 95 -3.87 -3.18 0.98
CA LYS A 95 -2.56 -3.10 0.32
C LYS A 95 -2.10 -4.53 0.06
N GLN A 96 -1.63 -4.82 -1.15
CA GLN A 96 -1.00 -6.10 -1.47
C GLN A 96 0.15 -6.35 -0.50
N GLY A 97 0.01 -7.39 0.31
CA GLY A 97 1.02 -7.81 1.28
C GLY A 97 2.17 -8.57 0.62
N THR A 98 3.15 -8.98 1.42
CA THR A 98 4.29 -9.81 0.99
C THR A 98 3.79 -11.14 0.43
N MET A 99 4.23 -11.52 -0.78
CA MET A 99 3.87 -12.78 -1.41
C MET A 99 4.56 -13.93 -0.67
N TYR A 100 3.77 -14.84 -0.14
CA TYR A 100 4.24 -16.06 0.53
C TYR A 100 4.27 -17.23 -0.45
N PRO A 101 5.18 -18.21 -0.27
CA PRO A 101 5.19 -19.41 -1.09
C PRO A 101 4.04 -20.35 -0.74
N TYR A 102 3.47 -20.95 -1.77
CA TYR A 102 2.48 -22.02 -1.73
C TYR A 102 3.03 -23.26 -2.42
N LEU A 103 2.59 -24.44 -2.01
CA LEU A 103 2.75 -25.64 -2.80
C LEU A 103 1.54 -25.79 -3.72
N LYS A 104 1.78 -26.01 -5.00
CA LYS A 104 0.74 -26.16 -6.02
C LYS A 104 0.88 -27.51 -6.70
N ILE A 105 -0.19 -28.28 -6.77
CA ILE A 105 -0.33 -29.39 -7.70
C ILE A 105 -0.91 -28.82 -8.98
N THR A 106 -0.21 -28.97 -10.10
CA THR A 106 -0.64 -28.43 -11.40
C THR A 106 -1.84 -29.22 -11.96
N SER A 107 -2.66 -28.56 -12.79
CA SER A 107 -3.86 -29.16 -13.43
C SER A 107 -3.59 -29.82 -14.76
N GLU A 108 -2.33 -30.09 -15.10
CA GLU A 108 -1.91 -30.73 -16.35
C GLU A 108 -2.28 -32.22 -16.38
N LYS A 109 -2.23 -32.89 -17.58
CA LYS A 109 -2.42 -34.33 -17.72
C LYS A 109 -1.49 -35.09 -16.77
N ASP A 110 -0.22 -34.70 -16.73
CA ASP A 110 0.80 -35.24 -15.83
C ASP A 110 1.15 -34.20 -14.76
N PRO A 111 0.46 -34.19 -13.61
CA PRO A 111 0.59 -33.14 -12.61
C PRO A 111 1.94 -33.13 -11.92
N GLN A 112 2.39 -31.94 -11.53
CA GLN A 112 3.61 -31.69 -10.76
C GLN A 112 3.29 -31.01 -9.43
N LEU A 113 4.15 -31.24 -8.44
CA LEU A 113 4.15 -30.47 -7.21
C LEU A 113 5.20 -29.36 -7.32
N VAL A 114 4.77 -28.11 -7.44
CA VAL A 114 5.65 -26.94 -7.63
C VAL A 114 5.43 -25.89 -6.54
N ILE A 115 6.39 -24.97 -6.36
CA ILE A 115 6.24 -23.81 -5.48
C ILE A 115 5.70 -22.65 -6.32
N SER A 116 4.64 -22.00 -5.83
CA SER A 116 4.06 -20.82 -6.43
C SER A 116 3.99 -19.68 -5.40
N HIS A 117 4.18 -18.45 -5.84
CA HIS A 117 4.01 -17.24 -5.00
C HIS A 117 2.64 -16.57 -5.22
N LYS A 118 1.85 -17.08 -6.17
CA LYS A 118 0.50 -16.59 -6.46
C LYS A 118 -0.47 -17.74 -6.50
N VAL A 119 -1.68 -17.51 -6.03
CA VAL A 119 -2.81 -18.44 -6.19
C VAL A 119 -3.59 -17.98 -7.42
N GLU A 120 -3.66 -18.84 -8.45
CA GLU A 120 -4.31 -18.56 -9.72
C GLU A 120 -5.54 -19.47 -9.90
N LYS A 121 -6.55 -19.01 -10.64
CA LYS A 121 -7.73 -19.81 -10.98
C LYS A 121 -7.47 -20.68 -12.22
N ASP A 122 -6.44 -21.50 -12.17
CA ASP A 122 -5.97 -22.34 -13.28
C ASP A 122 -6.31 -23.83 -13.11
N GLY A 123 -7.17 -24.16 -12.14
CA GLY A 123 -7.55 -25.53 -11.82
C GLY A 123 -6.52 -26.29 -10.98
N GLY A 124 -5.38 -25.69 -10.64
CA GLY A 124 -4.39 -26.27 -9.74
C GLY A 124 -4.87 -26.31 -8.29
N ILE A 125 -4.31 -27.23 -7.50
CA ILE A 125 -4.62 -27.39 -6.08
C ILE A 125 -3.49 -26.74 -5.27
N TYR A 126 -3.83 -25.76 -4.42
CA TYR A 126 -2.88 -24.98 -3.66
C TYR A 126 -2.92 -25.33 -2.17
N PHE A 127 -1.74 -25.34 -1.54
CA PHE A 127 -1.56 -25.58 -0.10
C PHE A 127 -0.63 -24.53 0.50
N GLY A 128 -0.95 -24.05 1.69
CA GLY A 128 -0.17 -23.01 2.36
C GLY A 128 -1.05 -21.88 2.91
N PRO A 129 -0.52 -20.67 3.05
CA PRO A 129 0.86 -20.22 2.73
C PRO A 129 1.92 -20.84 3.66
N TYR A 130 3.15 -20.91 3.18
CA TYR A 130 4.32 -21.31 3.98
C TYR A 130 5.07 -20.08 4.50
N PRO A 131 5.72 -20.16 5.69
CA PRO A 131 6.39 -18.99 6.29
C PRO A 131 7.57 -18.47 5.46
N ASN A 132 8.25 -19.32 4.72
CA ASN A 132 9.34 -18.97 3.82
C ASN A 132 9.54 -20.06 2.74
N VAL A 133 10.36 -19.74 1.74
CA VAL A 133 10.67 -20.65 0.62
C VAL A 133 11.36 -21.93 1.11
N THR A 134 12.23 -21.84 2.10
CA THR A 134 12.95 -23.01 2.66
C THR A 134 11.98 -24.04 3.26
N ALA A 135 10.97 -23.58 3.99
CA ALA A 135 9.93 -24.46 4.56
C ALA A 135 9.07 -25.10 3.45
N ALA A 136 8.70 -24.34 2.43
CA ALA A 136 7.97 -24.85 1.27
C ALA A 136 8.79 -25.90 0.50
N THR A 137 10.07 -25.62 0.24
CA THR A 137 10.99 -26.54 -0.46
C THR A 137 11.21 -27.82 0.33
N GLY A 138 11.44 -27.73 1.64
CA GLY A 138 11.59 -28.91 2.50
C GLY A 138 10.35 -29.80 2.48
N THR A 139 9.15 -29.21 2.57
CA THR A 139 7.90 -29.95 2.48
C THR A 139 7.68 -30.56 1.08
N GLN A 140 8.01 -29.82 0.02
CA GLN A 140 7.95 -30.32 -1.36
C GLN A 140 8.84 -31.54 -1.55
N GLN A 141 10.10 -31.47 -1.11
CA GLN A 141 11.06 -32.56 -1.21
C GLN A 141 10.61 -33.80 -0.45
N LEU A 142 10.05 -33.61 0.75
CA LEU A 142 9.50 -34.72 1.53
C LEU A 142 8.36 -35.42 0.80
N ILE A 143 7.38 -34.63 0.30
CA ILE A 143 6.23 -35.17 -0.42
C ILE A 143 6.67 -35.91 -1.68
N GLN A 144 7.59 -35.37 -2.45
CA GLN A 144 8.12 -35.99 -3.67
C GLN A 144 8.85 -37.31 -3.41
N LYS A 145 9.39 -37.55 -2.21
CA LYS A 145 9.96 -38.84 -1.81
C LYS A 145 8.89 -39.88 -1.44
N ILE A 146 7.82 -39.43 -0.77
CA ILE A 146 6.78 -40.34 -0.25
C ILE A 146 5.69 -40.61 -1.30
N TYR A 147 5.29 -39.58 -2.06
CA TYR A 147 4.22 -39.59 -3.04
C TYR A 147 4.70 -39.00 -4.36
N PRO A 148 5.44 -39.75 -5.17
CA PRO A 148 6.04 -39.24 -6.39
C PRO A 148 4.96 -38.84 -7.42
N LEU A 149 5.07 -37.62 -7.91
CA LEU A 149 4.41 -37.12 -9.11
C LEU A 149 5.48 -36.88 -10.19
N ARG A 150 5.09 -36.33 -11.33
CA ARG A 150 6.06 -35.95 -12.35
C ARG A 150 7.04 -34.90 -11.81
N LYS A 151 8.35 -35.09 -12.04
CA LYS A 151 9.40 -34.18 -11.60
C LYS A 151 10.19 -33.56 -12.77
N CYS A 152 10.19 -34.20 -13.93
CA CYS A 152 10.88 -33.79 -15.16
C CYS A 152 10.07 -32.79 -15.99
N GLY A 153 10.70 -32.22 -17.03
CA GLY A 153 10.06 -31.39 -18.04
C GLY A 153 9.03 -32.14 -18.90
N LYS A 154 8.24 -31.41 -19.69
CA LYS A 154 7.18 -32.01 -20.54
C LYS A 154 7.71 -32.85 -21.72
N ASN A 155 8.94 -32.64 -22.15
CA ASN A 155 9.49 -33.20 -23.38
C ASN A 155 10.48 -34.35 -23.14
N GLU A 156 10.52 -34.91 -21.95
CA GLU A 156 11.36 -36.05 -21.64
C GLU A 156 10.73 -37.33 -22.19
N THR A 157 11.49 -38.10 -23.00
CA THR A 157 11.02 -39.32 -23.66
C THR A 157 11.69 -40.57 -23.14
N ARG A 158 12.53 -40.47 -22.11
CA ARG A 158 13.23 -41.58 -21.48
C ARG A 158 13.14 -41.49 -19.97
N ALA A 159 13.17 -42.66 -19.31
CA ALA A 159 13.19 -42.73 -17.85
C ALA A 159 14.33 -41.87 -17.27
N CYS A 160 13.95 -40.90 -16.46
CA CYS A 160 14.92 -39.96 -15.88
C CYS A 160 15.53 -40.49 -14.59
N PHE A 161 16.64 -39.88 -14.13
CA PHE A 161 17.31 -40.23 -12.89
C PHE A 161 16.36 -40.31 -11.68
N TYR A 162 15.40 -39.40 -11.58
CA TYR A 162 14.41 -39.37 -10.49
C TYR A 162 13.43 -40.55 -10.51
N TYR A 163 13.15 -41.13 -11.69
CA TYR A 163 12.36 -42.36 -11.80
C TYR A 163 13.10 -43.53 -11.19
N HIS A 164 14.37 -43.69 -11.52
CA HIS A 164 15.21 -44.76 -10.95
C HIS A 164 15.43 -44.63 -9.45
N LEU A 165 15.31 -43.40 -8.89
CA LEU A 165 15.35 -43.14 -7.45
C LEU A 165 13.97 -43.28 -6.76
N GLY A 166 12.93 -43.69 -7.47
CA GLY A 166 11.56 -43.75 -6.92
C GLY A 166 10.94 -42.39 -6.55
N GLN A 167 11.50 -41.30 -7.05
CA GLN A 167 11.04 -39.92 -6.77
C GLN A 167 10.22 -39.30 -7.91
N CYS A 168 9.90 -40.05 -8.95
CA CYS A 168 9.10 -39.68 -10.07
C CYS A 168 8.23 -40.87 -10.48
N ILE A 169 6.97 -40.59 -10.84
CA ILE A 169 6.01 -41.64 -11.25
C ILE A 169 6.36 -42.30 -12.59
N GLY A 170 7.20 -41.63 -13.42
CA GLY A 170 7.70 -42.22 -14.67
C GLY A 170 6.81 -42.06 -15.88
N CYS A 171 6.01 -41.00 -15.95
CA CYS A 171 5.11 -40.73 -17.11
C CYS A 171 5.86 -40.55 -18.45
N CYS A 172 7.17 -40.46 -18.46
CA CYS A 172 8.01 -40.45 -19.66
C CYS A 172 8.38 -41.84 -20.16
N ASP A 173 8.22 -42.89 -19.33
CA ASP A 173 8.56 -44.28 -19.62
C ASP A 173 7.32 -45.12 -19.89
N HIS A 174 6.23 -44.85 -19.19
CA HIS A 174 4.96 -45.53 -19.33
C HIS A 174 3.76 -44.59 -19.18
N GLU A 175 2.61 -44.98 -19.70
CA GLU A 175 1.39 -44.21 -19.53
C GLU A 175 0.82 -44.44 -18.13
N VAL A 176 0.72 -43.32 -17.34
CA VAL A 176 0.14 -43.34 -15.99
C VAL A 176 -1.34 -43.03 -16.10
N SER A 177 -2.18 -43.87 -15.50
CA SER A 177 -3.62 -43.65 -15.51
C SER A 177 -4.04 -42.46 -14.65
N LYS A 178 -5.20 -41.90 -14.98
CA LYS A 178 -5.77 -40.80 -14.20
C LYS A 178 -6.10 -41.23 -12.77
N GLU A 179 -6.52 -42.47 -12.59
CA GLU A 179 -6.86 -43.09 -11.31
C GLU A 179 -5.64 -43.18 -10.39
N GLU A 180 -4.46 -43.49 -10.96
CA GLU A 180 -3.18 -43.53 -10.22
C GLU A 180 -2.77 -42.12 -9.76
N TYR A 181 -2.88 -41.12 -10.65
CA TYR A 181 -2.63 -39.73 -10.26
C TYR A 181 -3.59 -39.25 -9.17
N ASP A 182 -4.88 -39.50 -9.34
CA ASP A 182 -5.92 -39.11 -8.37
C ASP A 182 -5.68 -39.76 -7.00
N ALA A 183 -5.24 -41.03 -6.97
CA ALA A 183 -4.89 -41.71 -5.74
C ALA A 183 -3.68 -41.06 -5.04
N GLN A 184 -2.63 -40.72 -5.80
CA GLN A 184 -1.46 -40.02 -5.25
C GLN A 184 -1.81 -38.61 -4.76
N ILE A 185 -2.57 -37.86 -5.55
CA ILE A 185 -3.05 -36.51 -5.20
C ILE A 185 -3.87 -36.55 -3.89
N LYS A 186 -4.79 -37.51 -3.74
CA LYS A 186 -5.55 -37.68 -2.51
C LYS A 186 -4.66 -37.94 -1.28
N LYS A 187 -3.60 -38.74 -1.44
CA LYS A 187 -2.63 -38.98 -0.34
C LYS A 187 -1.85 -37.71 0.01
N ILE A 188 -1.39 -36.95 -1.00
CA ILE A 188 -0.73 -35.65 -0.81
C ILE A 188 -1.66 -34.65 -0.11
N GLN A 189 -2.92 -34.58 -0.53
CA GLN A 189 -3.92 -33.72 0.11
C GLN A 189 -4.15 -34.09 1.57
N ARG A 190 -4.26 -35.38 1.91
CA ARG A 190 -4.39 -35.85 3.29
C ARG A 190 -3.18 -35.44 4.13
N PHE A 191 -1.97 -35.67 3.63
CA PHE A 191 -0.74 -35.26 4.31
C PHE A 191 -0.68 -33.76 4.59
N LEU A 192 -0.93 -32.94 3.54
CA LEU A 192 -0.88 -31.48 3.65
C LEU A 192 -2.04 -30.90 4.49
N ASN A 193 -3.14 -31.64 4.62
CA ASN A 193 -4.26 -31.29 5.51
C ASN A 193 -4.09 -31.80 6.97
N GLY A 194 -2.94 -32.43 7.29
CA GLY A 194 -2.58 -32.77 8.67
C GLY A 194 -2.93 -34.20 9.12
N ASP A 195 -3.31 -35.10 8.21
CA ASP A 195 -3.51 -36.52 8.52
C ASP A 195 -2.16 -37.27 8.61
N VAL A 196 -1.36 -36.83 9.57
CA VAL A 196 0.00 -37.35 9.77
C VAL A 196 -0.03 -38.73 10.40
N LYS A 197 -1.03 -39.01 11.26
CA LYS A 197 -1.12 -40.29 11.99
C LYS A 197 -1.32 -41.46 11.03
N THR A 198 -2.33 -41.38 10.15
CA THR A 198 -2.64 -42.44 9.18
C THR A 198 -1.46 -42.70 8.25
N ILE A 199 -0.69 -41.66 7.90
CA ILE A 199 0.48 -41.81 7.03
C ILE A 199 1.65 -42.50 7.75
N LYS A 200 1.86 -42.17 9.03
CA LYS A 200 2.89 -42.86 9.84
C LYS A 200 2.54 -44.33 10.02
N ASP A 201 1.28 -44.63 10.26
CA ASP A 201 0.81 -46.00 10.42
C ASP A 201 0.98 -46.79 9.11
N ASP A 202 0.68 -46.20 7.93
CA ASP A 202 0.91 -46.79 6.61
C ASP A 202 2.40 -47.04 6.32
N LEU A 203 3.26 -46.05 6.64
CA LEU A 203 4.72 -46.21 6.47
C LEU A 203 5.32 -47.23 7.43
N ALA A 204 4.80 -47.31 8.66
CA ALA A 204 5.22 -48.32 9.62
C ALA A 204 4.83 -49.74 9.17
N SER A 205 3.62 -49.91 8.59
CA SER A 205 3.22 -51.19 8.01
C SER A 205 4.16 -51.60 6.87
N LYS A 206 4.44 -50.69 5.93
CA LYS A 206 5.36 -50.97 4.82
C LYS A 206 6.80 -51.24 5.28
N MET A 207 7.26 -50.56 6.32
CA MET A 207 8.55 -50.80 6.94
C MET A 207 8.65 -52.25 7.47
N ASN A 208 7.60 -52.68 8.18
CA ASN A 208 7.56 -54.04 8.71
C ASN A 208 7.45 -55.09 7.60
N GLU A 209 6.63 -54.89 6.59
CA GLU A 209 6.52 -55.78 5.42
C GLU A 209 7.87 -55.89 4.66
N ALA A 210 8.59 -54.77 4.47
CA ALA A 210 9.90 -54.78 3.85
C ALA A 210 10.93 -55.53 4.71
N SER A 211 10.86 -55.36 6.03
CA SER A 211 11.73 -56.08 7.00
C SER A 211 11.48 -57.59 6.98
N GLU A 212 10.19 -58.01 6.93
CA GLU A 212 9.80 -59.44 6.80
C GLU A 212 10.31 -60.07 5.50
N ARG A 213 10.37 -59.30 4.42
CA ARG A 213 10.92 -59.72 3.13
C ARG A 213 12.43 -59.63 3.05
N LEU A 214 13.12 -59.25 4.16
CA LEU A 214 14.56 -59.04 4.25
C LEU A 214 15.10 -57.94 3.34
N ASP A 215 14.22 -57.02 2.89
CA ASP A 215 14.57 -55.82 2.12
C ASP A 215 14.91 -54.67 3.08
N PHE A 216 16.08 -54.77 3.70
CA PHE A 216 16.50 -53.87 4.77
C PHE A 216 16.74 -52.44 4.26
N GLU A 217 17.11 -52.26 2.97
CA GLU A 217 17.29 -50.92 2.40
C GLU A 217 15.97 -50.18 2.35
N LYS A 218 14.89 -50.81 1.85
CA LYS A 218 13.55 -50.20 1.85
C LYS A 218 13.00 -49.99 3.25
N ALA A 219 13.24 -50.93 4.15
CA ALA A 219 12.81 -50.77 5.54
C ALA A 219 13.50 -49.56 6.20
N MET A 220 14.79 -49.35 5.91
CA MET A 220 15.53 -48.17 6.38
C MET A 220 14.99 -46.86 5.78
N ASP A 221 14.65 -46.85 4.49
CA ASP A 221 14.06 -45.71 3.83
C ASP A 221 12.71 -45.33 4.46
N TYR A 222 11.81 -46.28 4.72
CA TYR A 222 10.52 -46.02 5.39
C TYR A 222 10.74 -45.52 6.84
N ARG A 223 11.68 -46.08 7.58
CA ARG A 223 12.04 -45.59 8.91
C ARG A 223 12.52 -44.15 8.88
N ASP A 224 13.36 -43.80 7.92
CA ASP A 224 13.91 -42.43 7.81
C ASP A 224 12.85 -41.44 7.36
N GLN A 225 11.89 -41.86 6.52
CA GLN A 225 10.69 -41.06 6.18
C GLN A 225 9.83 -40.80 7.42
N ILE A 226 9.59 -41.80 8.29
CA ILE A 226 8.86 -41.65 9.55
C ILE A 226 9.59 -40.65 10.46
N LYS A 227 10.88 -40.78 10.67
CA LYS A 227 11.68 -39.84 11.47
C LYS A 227 11.62 -38.42 10.93
N TYR A 228 11.65 -38.25 9.60
CA TYR A 228 11.59 -36.93 8.98
C TYR A 228 10.20 -36.28 9.19
N ILE A 229 9.14 -37.07 9.10
CA ILE A 229 7.77 -36.63 9.43
C ILE A 229 7.70 -36.21 10.89
N GLU A 230 8.24 -37.01 11.83
CA GLU A 230 8.28 -36.72 13.27
C GLU A 230 9.01 -35.41 13.55
N ALA A 231 10.22 -35.25 13.02
CA ALA A 231 11.00 -34.03 13.19
C ALA A 231 10.32 -32.77 12.61
N THR A 232 9.52 -32.93 11.55
CA THR A 232 8.75 -31.84 10.96
C THR A 232 7.54 -31.49 11.83
N VAL A 233 6.90 -32.49 12.41
CA VAL A 233 5.71 -32.33 13.27
C VAL A 233 6.10 -31.88 14.69
N GLU A 234 7.20 -32.36 15.26
CA GLU A 234 7.68 -31.92 16.59
C GLU A 234 8.01 -30.43 16.63
N LYS A 235 8.59 -29.88 15.58
CA LYS A 235 8.85 -28.44 15.46
C LYS A 235 7.56 -27.60 15.43
N GLN A 236 6.40 -28.22 15.16
CA GLN A 236 5.11 -27.56 15.03
C GLN A 236 4.18 -27.76 16.25
N ASN A 237 4.50 -28.69 17.17
CA ASN A 237 3.60 -29.20 18.22
C ASN A 237 3.49 -28.35 19.49
N ILE A 238 3.60 -27.04 19.44
CA ILE A 238 3.59 -26.24 20.68
C ILE A 238 2.15 -25.91 21.20
N MET A 239 1.05 -26.07 20.45
CA MET A 239 -0.24 -25.55 20.93
C MET A 239 -1.51 -26.38 20.80
N ASN A 240 -1.70 -27.38 19.93
CA ASN A 240 -2.99 -28.11 19.84
C ASN A 240 -2.94 -29.45 19.11
N SER A 241 -3.79 -30.37 19.53
CA SER A 241 -4.05 -31.68 18.89
C SER A 241 -4.99 -31.63 17.66
N ASP A 242 -5.49 -30.45 17.31
CA ASP A 242 -6.46 -30.25 16.21
C ASP A 242 -5.77 -29.62 15.00
N PHE A 243 -5.44 -30.44 14.01
CA PHE A 243 -4.75 -30.06 12.77
C PHE A 243 -5.61 -29.34 11.73
N THR A 244 -6.80 -28.86 12.09
CA THR A 244 -7.69 -28.17 11.17
C THR A 244 -7.08 -26.84 10.72
N ASN A 245 -7.01 -26.64 9.39
CA ASN A 245 -6.67 -25.34 8.82
C ASN A 245 -7.76 -24.32 9.15
N ARG A 246 -7.39 -23.23 9.81
CA ARG A 246 -8.32 -22.19 10.22
C ARG A 246 -7.70 -20.81 10.16
N ASP A 247 -8.53 -19.81 9.97
CA ASP A 247 -8.13 -18.42 10.07
C ASP A 247 -8.92 -17.73 11.18
N VAL A 248 -8.27 -16.85 11.91
CA VAL A 248 -8.85 -16.14 13.05
C VAL A 248 -8.86 -14.66 12.75
N PHE A 249 -10.03 -14.07 12.72
CA PHE A 249 -10.20 -12.63 12.59
C PHE A 249 -10.68 -12.06 13.90
N SER A 250 -10.04 -11.02 14.38
CA SER A 250 -10.51 -10.23 15.50
C SER A 250 -10.21 -8.76 15.31
N TYR A 251 -10.91 -7.91 16.04
CA TYR A 251 -10.74 -6.47 15.91
C TYR A 251 -10.92 -5.77 17.25
N VAL A 252 -10.37 -4.55 17.32
CA VAL A 252 -10.59 -3.59 18.42
C VAL A 252 -10.82 -2.24 17.81
N VAL A 253 -11.69 -1.44 18.43
CA VAL A 253 -12.04 -0.09 18.02
C VAL A 253 -11.69 0.88 19.12
N ASP A 254 -10.99 1.95 18.79
CA ASP A 254 -10.74 3.08 19.69
C ASP A 254 -10.56 4.37 18.89
N ARG A 255 -11.04 5.51 19.43
CA ARG A 255 -10.90 6.86 18.87
C ARG A 255 -11.26 6.94 17.36
N GLY A 256 -12.32 6.23 16.92
CA GLY A 256 -12.77 6.18 15.53
C GLY A 256 -11.82 5.46 14.57
N TRP A 257 -10.94 4.60 15.07
CA TRP A 257 -10.11 3.69 14.30
C TRP A 257 -10.44 2.25 14.65
N ILE A 258 -10.39 1.38 13.64
CA ILE A 258 -10.42 -0.06 13.81
C ILE A 258 -9.05 -0.66 13.53
N SER A 259 -8.66 -1.61 14.36
CA SER A 259 -7.51 -2.48 14.11
C SER A 259 -8.05 -3.90 13.96
N ILE A 260 -7.82 -4.52 12.80
CA ILE A 260 -8.17 -5.92 12.54
C ILE A 260 -6.89 -6.74 12.54
N GLN A 261 -6.91 -7.85 13.29
CA GLN A 261 -5.84 -8.82 13.33
C GLN A 261 -6.31 -10.12 12.68
N VAL A 262 -5.48 -10.66 11.78
CA VAL A 262 -5.71 -11.94 11.10
C VAL A 262 -4.58 -12.90 11.46
N PHE A 263 -4.94 -14.09 11.98
CA PHE A 263 -4.00 -15.18 12.15
C PHE A 263 -4.35 -16.30 11.18
N LEU A 264 -3.41 -16.68 10.35
CA LEU A 264 -3.54 -17.83 9.46
C LEU A 264 -2.91 -19.04 10.14
N LEU A 265 -3.75 -20.03 10.51
CA LEU A 265 -3.31 -21.25 11.13
C LEU A 265 -3.38 -22.40 10.12
N ARG A 266 -2.24 -23.09 9.99
CA ARG A 266 -2.14 -24.33 9.22
C ARG A 266 -1.51 -25.39 10.12
N GLN A 267 -2.12 -26.55 10.17
CA GLN A 267 -1.67 -27.65 11.05
C GLN A 267 -1.44 -27.20 12.50
N SER A 268 -2.37 -26.46 13.07
CA SER A 268 -2.35 -25.90 14.43
C SER A 268 -1.28 -24.85 14.74
N THR A 269 -0.46 -24.45 13.76
CA THR A 269 0.57 -23.44 13.92
C THR A 269 0.14 -22.14 13.24
N ILE A 270 0.36 -21.01 13.93
CA ILE A 270 0.19 -19.69 13.32
C ILE A 270 1.35 -19.48 12.35
N ILE A 271 1.06 -19.58 11.05
CA ILE A 271 2.06 -19.41 10.00
C ILE A 271 2.19 -17.97 9.54
N LYS A 272 1.14 -17.16 9.73
CA LYS A 272 1.13 -15.75 9.35
C LYS A 272 0.27 -14.94 10.31
N ARG A 273 0.75 -13.74 10.58
CA ARG A 273 0.00 -12.67 11.25
C ARG A 273 -0.12 -11.49 10.28
N GLU A 274 -1.33 -11.03 10.04
CA GLU A 274 -1.61 -9.82 9.31
C GLU A 274 -2.37 -8.83 10.18
N ALA A 275 -2.09 -7.54 9.99
CA ALA A 275 -2.79 -6.48 10.68
C ALA A 275 -3.22 -5.41 9.67
N ALA A 276 -4.46 -4.98 9.79
CA ALA A 276 -5.00 -3.86 9.04
C ALA A 276 -5.53 -2.81 10.02
N MET A 277 -5.28 -1.53 9.74
CA MET A 277 -5.80 -0.42 10.52
C MET A 277 -6.35 0.65 9.59
N PHE A 278 -7.58 1.07 9.84
CA PHE A 278 -8.24 2.12 9.06
C PHE A 278 -9.26 2.88 9.90
N PRO A 279 -9.60 4.12 9.51
CA PRO A 279 -10.65 4.88 10.15
C PRO A 279 -12.02 4.27 9.86
N ILE A 280 -12.94 4.37 10.82
CA ILE A 280 -14.32 3.87 10.71
C ILE A 280 -15.16 4.94 10.06
N TYR A 281 -15.93 4.55 9.05
CA TYR A 281 -16.89 5.43 8.35
C TYR A 281 -18.32 4.86 8.35
N ASP A 282 -18.49 3.57 8.69
CA ASP A 282 -19.76 2.85 8.72
C ASP A 282 -19.95 2.05 10.01
N GLN A 283 -20.93 1.15 10.06
CA GLN A 283 -21.07 0.19 11.17
C GLN A 283 -19.88 -0.75 11.21
N ILE A 284 -19.35 -0.92 12.39
CA ILE A 284 -18.11 -1.68 12.63
C ILE A 284 -18.23 -3.10 12.08
N GLU A 285 -19.35 -3.75 12.36
CA GLU A 285 -19.62 -5.13 11.97
C GLU A 285 -19.66 -5.28 10.44
N ASP A 286 -20.24 -4.29 9.74
CA ASP A 286 -20.31 -4.27 8.30
C ASP A 286 -18.95 -4.03 7.65
N GLU A 287 -18.14 -3.13 8.21
CA GLU A 287 -16.76 -2.89 7.74
C GLU A 287 -15.86 -4.11 7.94
N VAL A 288 -15.97 -4.80 9.09
CA VAL A 288 -15.19 -6.03 9.35
C VAL A 288 -15.62 -7.15 8.41
N LEU A 289 -16.91 -7.30 8.17
CA LEU A 289 -17.45 -8.32 7.28
C LEU A 289 -16.99 -8.08 5.83
N SER A 290 -17.07 -6.83 5.36
CA SER A 290 -16.54 -6.44 4.04
C SER A 290 -15.04 -6.67 3.94
N PHE A 291 -14.28 -6.37 5.01
CA PHE A 291 -12.85 -6.65 5.06
C PHE A 291 -12.53 -8.14 4.91
N ILE A 292 -13.23 -9.02 5.66
CA ILE A 292 -12.99 -10.47 5.61
C ILE A 292 -13.23 -11.01 4.21
N ILE A 293 -14.27 -10.55 3.52
CA ILE A 293 -14.57 -11.04 2.17
C ILE A 293 -13.54 -10.51 1.16
N GLN A 294 -13.19 -9.21 1.22
CA GLN A 294 -12.13 -8.66 0.38
C GLN A 294 -10.79 -9.37 0.59
N PHE A 295 -10.49 -9.78 1.83
CA PHE A 295 -9.28 -10.51 2.17
C PHE A 295 -9.16 -11.83 1.40
N TYR A 296 -10.27 -12.56 1.22
CA TYR A 296 -10.28 -13.81 0.44
C TYR A 296 -10.54 -13.62 -1.06
N GLU A 297 -11.05 -12.49 -1.49
CA GLU A 297 -11.12 -12.14 -2.92
C GLU A 297 -9.75 -11.79 -3.51
N ASP A 298 -8.80 -11.36 -2.67
CA ASP A 298 -7.42 -11.24 -3.08
C ASP A 298 -6.87 -12.65 -3.39
N GLN A 299 -6.35 -12.84 -4.60
CA GLN A 299 -5.86 -14.13 -5.12
C GLN A 299 -4.71 -14.75 -4.28
N ASN A 300 -4.25 -14.05 -3.25
CA ASN A 300 -3.16 -14.50 -2.39
C ASN A 300 -3.61 -15.28 -1.14
N HIS A 301 -4.91 -15.45 -0.93
CA HIS A 301 -5.44 -16.10 0.27
C HIS A 301 -6.33 -17.30 -0.05
N ILE A 302 -5.94 -18.47 0.45
CA ILE A 302 -6.71 -19.72 0.30
C ILE A 302 -7.71 -19.82 1.44
N LEU A 303 -8.98 -20.09 1.10
CA LEU A 303 -10.02 -20.33 2.09
C LEU A 303 -9.65 -21.52 3.00
N PRO A 304 -9.72 -21.37 4.32
CA PRO A 304 -9.49 -22.44 5.28
C PRO A 304 -10.72 -23.35 5.39
N LYS A 305 -10.64 -24.41 6.19
CA LYS A 305 -11.81 -25.23 6.52
C LYS A 305 -12.75 -24.52 7.52
N GLU A 306 -12.21 -23.61 8.32
CA GLU A 306 -12.93 -22.95 9.41
C GLU A 306 -12.39 -21.53 9.62
N ILE A 307 -13.31 -20.59 9.83
CA ILE A 307 -13.00 -19.19 10.18
C ILE A 307 -13.55 -18.92 11.58
N LEU A 308 -12.72 -18.34 12.45
CA LEU A 308 -13.11 -17.89 13.77
C LEU A 308 -13.28 -16.37 13.77
N VAL A 309 -14.43 -15.90 14.25
CA VAL A 309 -14.78 -14.47 14.34
C VAL A 309 -15.37 -14.12 15.70
N PRO A 310 -15.36 -12.83 16.11
CA PRO A 310 -16.11 -12.34 17.28
C PRO A 310 -17.62 -12.50 17.11
N GLU A 311 -18.35 -12.49 18.24
CA GLU A 311 -19.80 -12.71 18.29
C GLU A 311 -20.61 -11.65 17.52
N ALA A 312 -20.10 -10.42 17.42
CA ALA A 312 -20.77 -9.34 16.73
C ALA A 312 -20.84 -9.52 15.19
N ILE A 313 -20.02 -10.41 14.63
CA ILE A 313 -19.99 -10.63 13.17
C ILE A 313 -21.07 -11.63 12.75
N ASP A 314 -21.81 -11.30 11.69
CA ASP A 314 -22.84 -12.16 11.09
C ASP A 314 -22.23 -13.42 10.48
N GLN A 315 -22.23 -14.51 11.27
CA GLN A 315 -21.61 -15.79 10.92
C GLN A 315 -22.32 -16.49 9.77
N GLU A 316 -23.66 -16.39 9.72
CA GLU A 316 -24.48 -17.03 8.70
C GLU A 316 -24.22 -16.39 7.34
N LEU A 317 -24.30 -15.06 7.26
CA LEU A 317 -24.02 -14.32 6.03
C LEU A 317 -22.59 -14.56 5.52
N LEU A 318 -21.61 -14.60 6.43
CA LEU A 318 -20.21 -14.82 6.06
C LEU A 318 -20.00 -16.26 5.59
N SER A 319 -20.60 -17.25 6.26
CA SER A 319 -20.52 -18.66 5.89
C SER A 319 -21.16 -18.93 4.52
N GLU A 320 -22.34 -18.37 4.26
CA GLU A 320 -23.03 -18.48 2.98
C GLU A 320 -22.25 -17.80 1.84
N THR A 321 -21.60 -16.67 2.13
CA THR A 321 -20.88 -15.91 1.12
C THR A 321 -19.57 -16.59 0.72
N LEU A 322 -18.81 -17.09 1.69
CA LEU A 322 -17.51 -17.72 1.46
C LEU A 322 -17.58 -19.24 1.20
N GLY A 323 -18.70 -19.89 1.53
CA GLY A 323 -18.84 -21.33 1.39
C GLY A 323 -18.01 -22.16 2.38
N VAL A 324 -17.62 -21.56 3.54
CA VAL A 324 -16.82 -22.20 4.58
C VAL A 324 -17.47 -22.06 5.94
N LYS A 325 -17.14 -22.97 6.86
CA LYS A 325 -17.65 -22.92 8.22
C LYS A 325 -17.11 -21.71 8.97
N VAL A 326 -18.01 -20.84 9.42
CA VAL A 326 -17.70 -19.69 10.28
C VAL A 326 -18.27 -19.93 11.68
N MET A 327 -17.52 -19.59 12.72
CA MET A 327 -18.00 -19.76 14.09
C MET A 327 -17.37 -18.77 15.05
N THR A 328 -18.10 -18.49 16.14
CA THR A 328 -17.60 -17.75 17.30
C THR A 328 -17.33 -18.73 18.44
N PRO A 329 -16.08 -18.94 18.83
CA PRO A 329 -15.73 -19.84 19.90
C PRO A 329 -16.04 -19.22 21.26
N LYS A 330 -16.78 -19.96 22.13
CA LYS A 330 -17.13 -19.50 23.48
C LYS A 330 -16.14 -19.98 24.55
N ARG A 331 -15.40 -21.07 24.33
CA ARG A 331 -14.46 -21.68 25.28
C ARG A 331 -13.38 -22.52 24.60
N GLY A 332 -12.36 -22.91 25.33
CA GLY A 332 -11.31 -23.81 24.86
C GLY A 332 -10.21 -23.13 24.06
N SER A 333 -9.43 -23.92 23.34
CA SER A 333 -8.25 -23.44 22.57
C SER A 333 -8.62 -22.44 21.49
N LYS A 334 -9.75 -22.63 20.80
CA LYS A 334 -10.23 -21.71 19.76
C LYS A 334 -10.54 -20.32 20.33
N LYS A 335 -11.17 -20.26 21.51
CA LYS A 335 -11.44 -18.99 22.20
C LYS A 335 -10.15 -18.29 22.58
N ARG A 336 -9.16 -19.02 23.13
CA ARG A 336 -7.84 -18.44 23.45
C ARG A 336 -7.15 -17.85 22.22
N MET A 337 -7.29 -18.46 21.04
CA MET A 337 -6.74 -17.91 19.79
C MET A 337 -7.44 -16.62 19.38
N LEU A 338 -8.77 -16.57 19.51
CA LEU A 338 -9.55 -15.37 19.25
C LEU A 338 -9.15 -14.24 20.22
N ASP A 339 -9.01 -14.55 21.51
CA ASP A 339 -8.60 -13.59 22.53
C ASP A 339 -7.17 -13.08 22.27
N LEU A 340 -6.27 -13.96 21.84
CA LEU A 340 -4.92 -13.57 21.45
C LEU A 340 -4.92 -12.62 20.23
N ALA A 341 -5.78 -12.87 19.26
CA ALA A 341 -5.94 -11.97 18.12
C ALA A 341 -6.51 -10.61 18.56
N THR A 342 -7.49 -10.59 19.47
CA THR A 342 -8.05 -9.36 20.06
C THR A 342 -6.98 -8.56 20.78
N GLN A 343 -6.20 -9.20 21.66
CA GLN A 343 -5.11 -8.55 22.38
C GLN A 343 -4.06 -7.96 21.45
N ASN A 344 -3.73 -8.66 20.36
CA ASN A 344 -2.80 -8.13 19.36
C ASN A 344 -3.37 -6.96 18.56
N SER A 345 -4.69 -6.93 18.30
CA SER A 345 -5.37 -5.78 17.72
C SER A 345 -5.26 -4.55 18.62
N GLU A 346 -5.49 -4.73 19.92
CA GLU A 346 -5.40 -3.68 20.92
C GLU A 346 -3.98 -3.12 21.05
N ILE A 347 -2.98 -3.98 21.15
CA ILE A 347 -1.57 -3.56 21.19
C ILE A 347 -1.21 -2.73 19.94
N SER A 348 -1.61 -3.20 18.75
CA SER A 348 -1.32 -2.53 17.50
C SER A 348 -1.96 -1.12 17.43
N LEU A 349 -3.19 -0.98 17.93
CA LEU A 349 -3.92 0.28 17.96
C LEU A 349 -3.31 1.26 18.96
N ASN A 350 -2.96 0.79 20.16
CA ASN A 350 -2.30 1.56 21.20
C ASN A 350 -0.91 2.05 20.76
N GLU A 351 -0.13 1.21 20.06
CA GLU A 351 1.15 1.63 19.48
C GLU A 351 0.99 2.75 18.44
N LYS A 352 -0.05 2.66 17.60
CA LYS A 352 -0.35 3.72 16.63
C LYS A 352 -0.61 5.05 17.31
N PHE A 353 -1.49 5.08 18.31
CA PHE A 353 -1.80 6.32 19.04
C PHE A 353 -0.60 6.87 19.80
N ARG A 354 0.15 6.00 20.46
CA ARG A 354 1.39 6.42 21.14
C ARG A 354 2.40 7.06 20.19
N ARG A 355 2.57 6.50 18.98
CA ARG A 355 3.44 7.10 17.95
C ARG A 355 2.91 8.46 17.47
N GLU A 356 1.60 8.58 17.30
CA GLU A 356 0.97 9.85 16.91
C GLU A 356 1.11 10.90 18.01
N GLU A 357 0.87 10.56 19.28
CA GLU A 357 1.04 11.44 20.44
C GLU A 357 2.49 11.88 20.60
N GLN A 358 3.45 10.95 20.53
CA GLN A 358 4.88 11.29 20.56
C GLN A 358 5.30 12.18 19.40
N SER A 359 4.76 11.94 18.20
CA SER A 359 5.02 12.80 17.04
C SER A 359 4.44 14.20 17.23
N GLN A 360 3.26 14.33 17.84
CA GLN A 360 2.65 15.63 18.14
C GLN A 360 3.43 16.39 19.22
N LEU A 361 3.81 15.71 20.29
CA LEU A 361 4.63 16.31 21.36
C LEU A 361 5.97 16.82 20.83
N LYS A 362 6.66 16.02 20.03
CA LYS A 362 7.94 16.43 19.41
C LYS A 362 7.79 17.64 18.50
N THR A 363 6.76 17.67 17.65
CA THR A 363 6.55 18.81 16.74
C THR A 363 6.13 20.08 17.48
N LYS A 364 5.30 19.98 18.51
CA LYS A 364 4.89 21.11 19.34
C LYS A 364 6.08 21.64 20.15
N GLY A 365 6.82 20.78 20.84
CA GLY A 365 8.01 21.14 21.58
C GLY A 365 9.09 21.78 20.69
N ALA A 366 9.26 21.28 19.46
CA ALA A 366 10.20 21.88 18.50
C ALA A 366 9.82 23.32 18.10
N LEU A 367 8.53 23.60 17.94
CA LEU A 367 8.05 24.95 17.62
C LEU A 367 8.13 25.88 18.82
N GLU A 368 7.85 25.41 20.03
CA GLU A 368 7.99 26.15 21.26
C GLU A 368 9.47 26.54 21.52
N GLU A 369 10.39 25.56 21.43
CA GLU A 369 11.83 25.77 21.56
C GLU A 369 12.35 26.76 20.48
N LEU A 370 11.87 26.64 19.23
CA LEU A 370 12.23 27.56 18.15
C LEU A 370 11.69 28.98 18.41
N SER A 371 10.45 29.11 18.85
CA SER A 371 9.83 30.40 19.18
C SER A 371 10.61 31.11 20.31
N GLU A 372 10.96 30.38 21.37
CA GLU A 372 11.73 30.90 22.51
C GLU A 372 13.13 31.34 22.06
N ALA A 373 13.83 30.52 21.27
CA ALA A 373 15.17 30.86 20.77
C ALA A 373 15.20 32.10 19.88
N LEU A 374 14.10 32.35 19.13
CA LEU A 374 13.96 33.52 18.25
C LEU A 374 13.31 34.73 18.96
N GLY A 375 12.81 34.57 20.19
CA GLY A 375 12.08 35.61 20.91
C GLY A 375 10.72 35.94 20.29
N LEU A 376 10.10 34.98 19.59
CA LEU A 376 8.81 35.14 18.95
C LEU A 376 7.69 34.61 19.85
N GLU A 377 6.53 35.25 19.82
CA GLU A 377 5.37 34.81 20.63
C GLU A 377 4.92 33.38 20.25
N LYS A 378 4.85 33.10 18.96
CA LYS A 378 4.43 31.79 18.45
C LYS A 378 4.84 31.60 16.99
N VAL A 379 5.47 30.45 16.69
CA VAL A 379 5.71 29.99 15.31
C VAL A 379 4.83 28.80 15.02
N SER A 380 4.01 28.88 14.00
CA SER A 380 3.04 27.85 13.59
C SER A 380 3.18 27.53 12.11
N VAL A 381 3.42 28.55 11.27
CA VAL A 381 3.61 28.40 9.83
C VAL A 381 4.99 28.86 9.43
N ILE A 382 5.78 27.95 8.87
CA ILE A 382 7.13 28.21 8.37
C ILE A 382 7.13 28.03 6.86
N GLU A 383 7.61 29.04 6.12
CA GLU A 383 7.92 28.91 4.70
C GLU A 383 9.43 28.85 4.50
N SER A 384 9.93 27.87 3.76
CA SER A 384 11.35 27.77 3.46
C SER A 384 11.61 27.79 1.96
N PHE A 385 12.68 28.50 1.57
CA PHE A 385 13.07 28.71 0.18
C PHE A 385 14.47 28.16 -0.09
N ASP A 386 14.60 27.44 -1.21
CA ASP A 386 15.89 27.01 -1.77
C ASP A 386 16.01 27.54 -3.20
N HIS A 387 17.11 28.22 -3.48
CA HIS A 387 17.45 28.76 -4.79
C HIS A 387 18.57 27.91 -5.39
N SER A 388 18.29 27.26 -6.49
CA SER A 388 19.25 26.37 -7.11
C SER A 388 19.49 26.77 -8.56
N ASN A 389 20.79 26.99 -8.89
CA ASN A 389 21.27 27.38 -10.19
C ASN A 389 21.84 26.17 -10.93
N ILE A 390 21.34 25.89 -12.15
CA ILE A 390 21.98 24.93 -13.05
C ILE A 390 22.83 25.71 -14.04
N GLN A 391 24.15 25.72 -13.86
CA GLN A 391 25.15 26.16 -14.87
C GLN A 391 24.68 27.31 -15.78
N GLY A 392 24.12 28.37 -15.21
CA GLY A 392 23.81 29.61 -15.94
C GLY A 392 22.52 29.62 -16.77
N THR A 393 21.73 28.55 -16.83
CA THR A 393 20.49 28.52 -17.61
C THR A 393 19.26 28.20 -16.75
N ASN A 394 18.30 29.14 -16.75
CA ASN A 394 16.99 29.00 -16.08
C ASN A 394 17.06 28.77 -14.55
N PRO A 395 17.38 29.78 -13.74
CA PRO A 395 17.34 29.68 -12.30
C PRO A 395 15.90 29.33 -11.85
N VAL A 396 15.81 28.38 -10.92
CA VAL A 396 14.54 27.95 -10.33
C VAL A 396 14.63 28.02 -8.82
N SER A 397 13.51 28.32 -8.18
CA SER A 397 13.38 28.31 -6.73
C SER A 397 12.25 27.39 -6.30
N ALA A 398 12.48 26.69 -5.22
CA ALA A 398 11.50 25.84 -4.53
C ALA A 398 11.10 26.49 -3.21
N MET A 399 9.83 26.37 -2.87
CA MET A 399 9.27 26.79 -1.59
C MET A 399 8.51 25.63 -0.97
N VAL A 400 8.81 25.31 0.27
CA VAL A 400 8.06 24.38 1.10
C VAL A 400 7.38 25.10 2.25
N VAL A 401 6.28 24.54 2.72
CA VAL A 401 5.51 25.06 3.85
C VAL A 401 5.43 23.99 4.92
N PHE A 402 5.72 24.38 6.15
CA PHE A 402 5.47 23.59 7.34
C PHE A 402 4.39 24.27 8.17
N LYS A 403 3.39 23.51 8.56
CA LYS A 403 2.32 23.97 9.44
C LYS A 403 2.27 23.07 10.67
N ASP A 404 2.26 23.68 11.84
CA ASP A 404 2.29 23.00 13.13
C ASP A 404 3.40 21.93 13.21
N GLY A 405 4.60 22.27 12.70
CA GLY A 405 5.79 21.42 12.67
C GLY A 405 5.76 20.28 11.64
N LYS A 406 4.78 20.23 10.74
CA LYS A 406 4.64 19.18 9.71
C LYS A 406 4.58 19.74 8.29
N PRO A 407 5.08 19.00 7.28
CA PRO A 407 5.04 19.43 5.89
C PRO A 407 3.61 19.60 5.37
N ASP A 408 3.25 20.80 4.92
CA ASP A 408 1.99 21.09 4.22
C ASP A 408 2.21 21.10 2.70
N ARG A 409 2.28 19.91 2.12
CA ARG A 409 2.61 19.70 0.71
C ARG A 409 1.63 20.35 -0.28
N LYS A 410 0.39 20.65 0.13
CA LYS A 410 -0.61 21.33 -0.70
C LYS A 410 -0.19 22.78 -1.00
N ASN A 411 0.57 23.38 -0.10
CA ASN A 411 1.03 24.76 -0.20
C ASN A 411 2.45 24.91 -0.74
N TYR A 412 3.13 23.82 -1.14
CA TYR A 412 4.44 23.89 -1.81
C TYR A 412 4.34 24.60 -3.14
N ARG A 413 5.32 25.42 -3.48
CA ARG A 413 5.36 26.17 -4.75
C ARG A 413 6.70 26.03 -5.46
N LYS A 414 6.66 26.12 -6.79
CA LYS A 414 7.81 26.10 -7.69
C LYS A 414 7.82 27.39 -8.46
N PHE A 415 8.93 28.11 -8.41
CA PHE A 415 9.11 29.36 -9.11
C PHE A 415 10.13 29.19 -10.24
N LYS A 416 9.76 29.57 -11.46
CA LYS A 416 10.70 29.84 -12.53
C LYS A 416 11.03 31.32 -12.48
N VAL A 417 12.30 31.64 -12.33
CA VAL A 417 12.79 33.02 -12.36
C VAL A 417 12.69 33.54 -13.79
N LYS A 418 12.20 34.77 -13.95
CA LYS A 418 11.87 35.33 -15.26
C LYS A 418 12.74 36.54 -15.63
N THR A 419 13.15 37.32 -14.64
CA THR A 419 13.81 38.63 -14.84
C THR A 419 15.31 38.55 -14.68
N VAL A 420 15.84 37.49 -14.06
CA VAL A 420 17.27 37.36 -13.77
C VAL A 420 17.93 36.43 -14.77
N VAL A 421 18.96 36.92 -15.44
CA VAL A 421 19.82 36.14 -16.35
C VAL A 421 21.14 35.86 -15.64
N GLY A 422 21.52 34.58 -15.55
CA GLY A 422 22.75 34.17 -14.90
C GLY A 422 22.57 33.78 -13.41
N SER A 423 23.70 33.69 -12.69
CA SER A 423 23.76 33.16 -11.31
C SER A 423 23.74 34.29 -10.27
N HIS A 424 22.67 35.06 -10.25
CA HIS A 424 22.50 36.16 -9.28
C HIS A 424 21.52 35.76 -8.17
N GLU A 425 22.03 35.14 -7.11
CA GLU A 425 21.22 34.65 -5.98
C GLU A 425 20.41 35.75 -5.32
N PHE A 426 20.99 36.95 -5.12
CA PHE A 426 20.31 38.09 -4.54
C PHE A 426 19.06 38.49 -5.35
N ALA A 427 19.20 38.76 -6.64
CA ALA A 427 18.09 39.18 -7.49
C ALA A 427 17.05 38.06 -7.67
N THR A 428 17.50 36.80 -7.69
CA THR A 428 16.61 35.63 -7.71
C THR A 428 15.73 35.57 -6.46
N THR A 429 16.32 35.77 -5.28
CA THR A 429 15.61 35.82 -4.02
C THR A 429 14.58 36.95 -4.03
N GLN A 430 14.98 38.16 -4.42
CA GLN A 430 14.05 39.30 -4.49
C GLN A 430 12.86 39.02 -5.42
N GLU A 431 13.07 38.47 -6.63
CA GLU A 431 11.96 38.16 -7.54
C GLU A 431 10.98 37.17 -6.92
N VAL A 432 11.49 36.10 -6.31
CA VAL A 432 10.64 35.03 -5.75
C VAL A 432 9.85 35.53 -4.55
N ILE A 433 10.49 36.20 -3.60
CA ILE A 433 9.86 36.77 -2.41
C ILE A 433 8.80 37.79 -2.81
N ARG A 434 9.12 38.74 -3.70
CA ARG A 434 8.16 39.73 -4.21
C ARG A 434 6.93 39.06 -4.83
N ARG A 435 7.12 38.08 -5.69
CA ARG A 435 6.01 37.37 -6.34
C ARG A 435 5.15 36.57 -5.36
N ARG A 436 5.76 35.94 -4.34
CA ARG A 436 5.05 35.18 -3.33
C ARG A 436 4.20 36.08 -2.46
N TYR A 437 4.79 37.09 -1.84
CA TYR A 437 4.13 37.89 -0.82
C TYR A 437 3.21 38.97 -1.41
N SER A 438 3.51 39.56 -2.57
CA SER A 438 2.54 40.39 -3.32
C SER A 438 1.28 39.62 -3.71
N ARG A 439 1.42 38.32 -3.99
CA ARG A 439 0.27 37.47 -4.25
C ARG A 439 -0.56 37.22 -3.00
N LEU A 440 0.07 36.87 -1.87
CA LEU A 440 -0.62 36.65 -0.60
C LEU A 440 -1.37 37.90 -0.13
N LEU A 441 -0.78 39.08 -0.27
CA LEU A 441 -1.41 40.35 0.05
C LEU A 441 -2.67 40.59 -0.82
N ARG A 442 -2.58 40.35 -2.12
CA ARG A 442 -3.73 40.50 -3.03
C ARG A 442 -4.87 39.51 -2.75
N GLU A 443 -4.53 38.30 -2.33
CA GLU A 443 -5.48 37.24 -2.00
C GLU A 443 -6.04 37.38 -0.56
N GLY A 444 -5.51 38.30 0.26
CA GLY A 444 -5.86 38.42 1.69
C GLY A 444 -5.55 37.15 2.47
N ALA A 445 -4.54 36.38 2.03
CA ALA A 445 -4.21 35.10 2.61
C ALA A 445 -3.30 35.30 3.85
N ARG A 446 -3.35 34.34 4.78
CA ARG A 446 -2.49 34.35 5.97
C ARG A 446 -1.00 34.32 5.58
N LEU A 447 -0.23 35.20 6.19
CA LEU A 447 1.24 35.24 6.10
C LEU A 447 1.85 34.15 6.99
N PRO A 448 3.10 33.69 6.69
CA PRO A 448 3.82 32.78 7.58
C PRO A 448 4.31 33.53 8.83
N ASP A 449 4.54 32.77 9.89
CA ASP A 449 5.09 33.29 11.13
C ASP A 449 6.64 33.37 11.10
N LEU A 450 7.27 32.60 10.18
CA LEU A 450 8.72 32.53 9.99
C LEU A 450 9.06 32.16 8.54
N ILE A 451 10.08 32.83 7.99
CA ILE A 451 10.69 32.49 6.70
C ILE A 451 12.10 31.94 6.95
N LEU A 452 12.40 30.78 6.36
CA LEU A 452 13.72 30.15 6.40
C LEU A 452 14.35 30.17 5.01
N MET A 453 15.48 30.85 4.87
CA MET A 453 16.28 30.87 3.65
C MET A 453 17.33 29.75 3.68
N ASP A 454 17.38 28.86 2.68
CA ASP A 454 18.47 27.88 2.55
C ASP A 454 19.74 28.56 2.01
N GLY A 455 20.23 29.50 2.80
CA GLY A 455 21.40 30.33 2.50
C GLY A 455 21.71 31.31 3.61
N GLY A 456 22.80 32.03 3.47
CA GLY A 456 23.30 32.94 4.46
C GLY A 456 22.80 34.39 4.29
N LYS A 457 23.66 35.34 4.72
CA LYS A 457 23.37 36.78 4.79
C LYS A 457 22.84 37.39 3.48
N ILE A 458 23.32 36.92 2.32
CA ILE A 458 22.93 37.46 1.01
C ILE A 458 21.45 37.23 0.72
N GLN A 459 20.96 36.00 0.95
CA GLN A 459 19.57 35.66 0.73
C GLN A 459 18.65 36.30 1.79
N MET A 460 19.08 36.35 3.04
CA MET A 460 18.35 37.04 4.10
C MET A 460 18.15 38.53 3.76
N ARG A 461 19.23 39.23 3.40
CA ARG A 461 19.17 40.64 3.03
C ARG A 461 18.22 40.88 1.86
N ALA A 462 18.33 40.04 0.81
CA ALA A 462 17.44 40.13 -0.37
C ALA A 462 15.95 39.92 0.00
N ALA A 463 15.67 39.06 0.98
CA ALA A 463 14.30 38.81 1.43
C ALA A 463 13.79 39.99 2.29
N LEU A 464 14.60 40.50 3.23
CA LEU A 464 14.23 41.61 4.09
C LEU A 464 13.98 42.90 3.30
N GLU A 465 14.86 43.29 2.37
CA GLU A 465 14.64 44.45 1.50
C GLU A 465 13.29 44.38 0.76
N VAL A 466 12.88 43.24 0.26
CA VAL A 466 11.58 43.12 -0.41
C VAL A 466 10.41 43.13 0.58
N LEU A 467 10.55 42.45 1.70
CA LEU A 467 9.46 42.37 2.70
C LEU A 467 9.22 43.72 3.36
N GLU A 468 10.26 44.34 3.88
CA GLU A 468 10.17 45.57 4.68
C GLU A 468 10.07 46.80 3.81
N ASP A 469 11.06 47.03 2.89
CA ASP A 469 11.16 48.27 2.13
C ASP A 469 10.11 48.35 1.00
N GLU A 470 9.79 47.22 0.34
CA GLU A 470 8.87 47.27 -0.81
C GLU A 470 7.43 46.95 -0.42
N LEU A 471 7.21 45.96 0.50
CA LEU A 471 5.87 45.44 0.80
C LEU A 471 5.34 45.88 2.17
N GLY A 472 6.18 46.47 3.05
CA GLY A 472 5.81 46.89 4.40
C GLY A 472 5.39 45.72 5.28
N LEU A 473 6.04 44.57 5.16
CA LEU A 473 5.73 43.36 5.91
C LEU A 473 6.82 43.03 6.91
N GLU A 474 6.49 42.99 8.19
CA GLU A 474 7.36 42.58 9.27
C GLU A 474 7.25 41.06 9.52
N ILE A 475 7.87 40.26 8.65
CA ILE A 475 7.90 38.79 8.81
C ILE A 475 9.31 38.37 9.21
N PRO A 476 9.50 37.65 10.34
CA PRO A 476 10.78 37.12 10.76
C PRO A 476 11.48 36.29 9.68
N VAL A 477 12.75 36.63 9.38
CA VAL A 477 13.55 35.89 8.37
C VAL A 477 14.79 35.31 9.06
N CYS A 478 15.03 34.02 8.81
CA CYS A 478 16.25 33.33 9.24
C CYS A 478 16.99 32.76 8.03
N GLY A 479 18.32 32.75 8.13
CA GLY A 479 19.21 32.09 7.18
C GLY A 479 19.82 30.81 7.78
N MET A 480 19.79 29.73 7.03
CA MET A 480 20.40 28.45 7.39
C MET A 480 21.82 28.38 6.83
N VAL A 481 22.82 28.58 7.69
CA VAL A 481 24.24 28.49 7.28
C VAL A 481 24.71 27.06 7.34
N LYS A 482 25.36 26.62 6.26
CA LYS A 482 25.86 25.26 6.08
C LYS A 482 27.30 25.09 6.52
N ASN A 483 27.64 23.95 7.09
CA ASN A 483 29.03 23.56 7.33
C ASN A 483 29.67 22.97 6.06
N GLU A 484 30.95 22.59 6.16
CA GLU A 484 31.71 21.93 5.08
C GLU A 484 31.05 20.63 4.56
N LYS A 485 30.17 20.01 5.35
CA LYS A 485 29.38 18.80 4.97
C LYS A 485 28.00 19.14 4.40
N HIS A 486 27.75 20.40 4.04
CA HIS A 486 26.46 20.90 3.51
C HIS A 486 25.24 20.67 4.43
N LYS A 487 25.44 20.55 5.73
CA LYS A 487 24.37 20.48 6.73
C LYS A 487 24.27 21.80 7.51
N THR A 488 23.06 22.14 7.96
CA THR A 488 22.85 23.31 8.82
C THR A 488 23.81 23.25 9.99
N ALA A 489 24.60 24.32 10.15
CA ALA A 489 25.52 24.50 11.26
C ALA A 489 25.01 25.52 12.27
N THR A 490 24.44 26.63 11.77
CA THR A 490 24.00 27.77 12.54
C THR A 490 22.80 28.41 11.89
N LEU A 491 21.92 28.99 12.67
CA LEU A 491 20.79 29.79 12.22
C LEU A 491 21.14 31.28 12.43
N LEU A 492 20.99 32.10 11.38
CA LEU A 492 21.09 33.54 11.46
C LEU A 492 19.71 34.16 11.57
N TYR A 493 19.53 35.21 12.35
CA TYR A 493 18.24 35.86 12.55
C TYR A 493 18.38 37.41 12.54
N GLY A 494 17.35 38.05 11.97
CA GLY A 494 17.19 39.49 11.96
C GLY A 494 18.16 40.25 11.04
N GLU A 495 18.05 41.57 11.01
CA GLU A 495 18.89 42.48 10.20
C GLU A 495 20.35 42.43 10.58
N ASP A 496 20.64 42.25 11.87
CA ASP A 496 22.02 42.18 12.42
C ASP A 496 22.67 40.81 12.16
N TYR A 497 21.98 39.87 11.55
CA TYR A 497 22.44 38.50 11.28
C TYR A 497 22.96 37.80 12.55
N LYS A 498 22.26 37.98 13.65
CA LYS A 498 22.62 37.38 14.94
C LYS A 498 22.62 35.87 14.84
N GLU A 499 23.69 35.24 15.29
CA GLU A 499 23.74 33.77 15.38
C GLU A 499 22.85 33.29 16.53
N ILE A 500 21.94 32.38 16.22
CA ILE A 500 21.09 31.71 17.19
C ILE A 500 21.68 30.35 17.51
N ASP A 501 22.08 30.20 18.77
CA ASP A 501 22.62 28.93 19.26
C ASP A 501 21.47 28.00 19.63
N LEU A 502 21.22 27.02 18.77
CA LEU A 502 20.26 25.95 19.01
C LEU A 502 21.01 24.70 19.45
N ASP A 503 20.52 24.05 20.50
CA ASP A 503 21.05 22.76 20.90
C ASP A 503 20.94 21.78 19.72
N ARG A 504 22.07 21.27 19.24
CA ARG A 504 22.14 20.34 18.12
C ARG A 504 21.38 19.03 18.36
N LYS A 505 21.10 18.67 19.59
CA LYS A 505 20.28 17.55 20.01
C LYS A 505 18.84 17.96 20.27
N GLY A 506 18.55 19.26 20.33
CA GLY A 506 17.22 19.83 20.57
C GLY A 506 16.22 19.55 19.44
N GLN A 507 14.97 19.67 19.78
CA GLN A 507 13.88 19.41 18.83
C GLN A 507 13.76 20.51 17.77
N ALA A 508 14.04 21.78 18.15
CA ALA A 508 14.06 22.90 17.20
C ALA A 508 15.12 22.70 16.11
N PHE A 509 16.33 22.30 16.48
CA PHE A 509 17.41 22.06 15.52
C PHE A 509 17.05 20.92 14.56
N GLN A 510 16.45 19.84 15.07
CA GLN A 510 15.98 18.72 14.24
C GLN A 510 14.86 19.16 13.27
N LEU A 511 13.95 20.02 13.70
CA LEU A 511 12.92 20.59 12.84
C LEU A 511 13.53 21.43 11.71
N ILE A 512 14.48 22.34 12.03
CA ILE A 512 15.17 23.16 11.03
C ILE A 512 15.91 22.29 10.01
N GLN A 513 16.62 21.25 10.47
CA GLN A 513 17.26 20.30 9.56
C GLN A 513 16.25 19.60 8.64
N TRP A 514 15.11 19.18 9.18
CA TRP A 514 14.07 18.55 8.39
C TRP A 514 13.47 19.51 7.34
N VAL A 515 13.22 20.76 7.72
CA VAL A 515 12.77 21.79 6.78
C VAL A 515 13.79 21.98 5.66
N GLN A 516 15.09 22.06 5.99
CA GLN A 516 16.18 22.20 5.01
C GLN A 516 16.26 20.99 4.05
N GLU A 517 16.24 19.77 4.60
CA GLU A 517 16.27 18.55 3.79
C GLU A 517 15.07 18.48 2.85
N GLU A 518 13.90 18.88 3.30
CA GLU A 518 12.66 18.84 2.53
C GLU A 518 12.65 19.90 1.40
N VAL A 519 13.10 21.14 1.67
CA VAL A 519 13.16 22.17 0.62
C VAL A 519 14.19 21.80 -0.43
N HIS A 520 15.33 21.28 -0.03
CA HIS A 520 16.38 20.81 -0.93
C HIS A 520 15.91 19.61 -1.76
N ARG A 521 15.27 18.61 -1.15
CA ARG A 521 14.67 17.47 -1.84
C ARG A 521 13.64 17.92 -2.88
N PHE A 522 12.80 18.89 -2.54
CA PHE A 522 11.78 19.42 -3.43
C PHE A 522 12.39 20.20 -4.59
N ALA A 523 13.43 20.97 -4.35
CA ALA A 523 14.21 21.69 -5.35
C ALA A 523 14.86 20.72 -6.36
N ILE A 524 15.57 19.69 -5.90
CA ILE A 524 16.18 18.65 -6.74
C ILE A 524 15.13 17.97 -7.65
N THR A 525 13.98 17.64 -7.07
CA THR A 525 12.88 17.02 -7.85
C THR A 525 12.40 17.94 -8.96
N PHE A 526 12.30 19.24 -8.69
CA PHE A 526 11.93 20.24 -9.68
C PHE A 526 12.99 20.38 -10.77
N HIS A 527 14.26 20.42 -10.40
CA HIS A 527 15.39 20.44 -11.33
C HIS A 527 15.35 19.26 -12.31
N ARG A 528 15.18 18.04 -11.80
CA ARG A 528 15.07 16.83 -12.63
C ARG A 528 13.91 16.93 -13.62
N GLN A 529 12.78 17.48 -13.20
CA GLN A 529 11.62 17.69 -14.08
C GLN A 529 11.89 18.74 -15.18
N VAL A 530 12.54 19.86 -14.85
CA VAL A 530 12.90 20.91 -15.81
C VAL A 530 13.95 20.39 -16.79
N ARG A 531 14.99 19.71 -16.28
CA ARG A 531 16.05 19.11 -17.13
C ARG A 531 15.47 18.06 -18.08
N SER A 532 14.62 17.16 -17.60
CA SER A 532 13.96 16.14 -18.43
C SER A 532 13.14 16.78 -19.56
N LYS A 533 12.38 17.86 -19.25
CA LYS A 533 11.61 18.59 -20.27
C LYS A 533 12.51 19.30 -21.28
N ASN A 534 13.59 19.93 -20.85
CA ASN A 534 14.52 20.62 -21.74
C ASN A 534 15.30 19.63 -22.61
N THR A 535 15.79 18.52 -22.04
CA THR A 535 16.44 17.44 -22.79
C THR A 535 15.50 16.81 -23.82
N PHE A 536 14.21 16.67 -23.45
CA PHE A 536 13.20 16.16 -24.36
C PHE A 536 12.92 17.14 -25.52
N ALA A 537 12.78 18.41 -25.20
CA ALA A 537 12.59 19.46 -26.22
C ALA A 537 13.79 19.54 -27.18
N SER A 538 15.02 19.48 -26.66
CA SER A 538 16.26 19.52 -27.43
C SER A 538 16.42 18.29 -28.34
N LYS A 539 16.08 17.08 -27.84
CA LYS A 539 16.09 15.87 -28.69
C LYS A 539 15.10 15.96 -29.85
N LEU A 540 13.93 16.54 -29.61
CA LEU A 540 12.94 16.73 -30.69
C LEU A 540 13.38 17.78 -31.73
N GLU A 541 14.17 18.76 -31.33
CA GLU A 541 14.73 19.78 -32.28
C GLU A 541 15.76 19.20 -33.26
N MET A 542 16.40 18.10 -32.90
CA MET A 542 17.39 17.42 -33.75
C MET A 542 16.75 16.53 -34.82
N ILE A 543 15.45 16.29 -34.76
CA ILE A 543 14.74 15.41 -35.69
C ILE A 543 14.31 16.23 -36.91
N ASP A 544 14.70 15.78 -38.09
CA ASP A 544 14.37 16.44 -39.35
C ASP A 544 12.85 16.53 -39.57
N GLY A 545 12.38 17.76 -39.87
CA GLY A 545 10.96 18.07 -40.05
C GLY A 545 10.20 18.41 -38.76
N VAL A 546 10.83 18.37 -37.57
CA VAL A 546 10.22 18.78 -36.30
C VAL A 546 10.51 20.26 -36.02
N GLY A 547 9.68 21.13 -36.57
CA GLY A 547 9.73 22.57 -36.27
C GLY A 547 9.06 22.95 -34.94
N PRO A 548 9.12 24.23 -34.52
CA PRO A 548 8.60 24.70 -33.23
C PRO A 548 7.12 24.37 -32.98
N GLN A 549 6.29 24.40 -34.03
CA GLN A 549 4.86 24.07 -33.90
C GLN A 549 4.63 22.57 -33.70
N THR A 550 5.34 21.74 -34.47
CA THR A 550 5.27 20.27 -34.33
C THR A 550 5.76 19.84 -32.94
N ARG A 551 6.87 20.41 -32.48
CA ARG A 551 7.40 20.21 -31.15
C ARG A 551 6.36 20.56 -30.06
N LYS A 552 5.67 21.70 -30.20
CA LYS A 552 4.64 22.12 -29.23
C LYS A 552 3.46 21.16 -29.18
N LYS A 553 3.04 20.60 -30.33
CA LYS A 553 2.00 19.58 -30.42
C LYS A 553 2.44 18.30 -29.74
N LEU A 554 3.65 17.80 -30.02
CA LEU A 554 4.23 16.59 -29.42
C LEU A 554 4.36 16.70 -27.89
N LEU A 555 4.92 17.80 -27.38
CA LEU A 555 5.09 18.05 -25.95
C LEU A 555 3.75 18.24 -25.21
N ARG A 556 2.71 18.66 -25.92
CA ARG A 556 1.37 18.80 -25.35
C ARG A 556 0.64 17.47 -25.22
N HIS A 557 0.84 16.57 -26.17
CA HIS A 557 0.19 15.26 -26.23
C HIS A 557 0.95 14.21 -25.42
N PHE A 558 2.27 14.11 -25.62
CA PHE A 558 3.12 13.14 -24.94
C PHE A 558 3.87 13.75 -23.75
N LYS A 559 3.64 13.23 -22.56
CA LYS A 559 4.27 13.71 -21.32
C LYS A 559 5.71 13.22 -21.13
N THR A 560 6.10 12.13 -21.79
CA THR A 560 7.41 11.47 -21.66
C THR A 560 7.94 10.97 -23.01
N ILE A 561 9.28 10.85 -23.14
CA ILE A 561 9.93 10.21 -24.30
C ILE A 561 9.45 8.76 -24.46
N THR A 562 9.31 8.05 -23.36
CA THR A 562 8.88 6.64 -23.37
C THR A 562 7.48 6.47 -23.95
N ALA A 563 6.55 7.34 -23.59
CA ALA A 563 5.21 7.34 -24.19
C ALA A 563 5.24 7.63 -25.70
N MET A 564 6.12 8.55 -26.13
CA MET A 564 6.27 8.86 -27.56
C MET A 564 6.94 7.74 -28.35
N LYS A 565 7.90 7.02 -27.76
CA LYS A 565 8.52 5.82 -28.36
C LYS A 565 7.52 4.68 -28.59
N GLN A 566 6.50 4.59 -27.75
CA GLN A 566 5.46 3.56 -27.81
C GLN A 566 4.26 3.98 -28.66
N ALA A 567 4.23 5.23 -29.13
CA ALA A 567 3.14 5.74 -29.96
C ALA A 567 3.11 5.08 -31.34
N SER A 568 1.92 4.87 -31.86
CA SER A 568 1.73 4.38 -33.22
C SER A 568 1.87 5.52 -34.24
N LEU A 569 2.13 5.14 -35.50
CA LEU A 569 2.16 6.11 -36.61
C LEU A 569 0.82 6.85 -36.74
N GLU A 570 -0.28 6.12 -36.54
CA GLU A 570 -1.65 6.65 -36.59
C GLU A 570 -1.91 7.67 -35.48
N GLU A 571 -1.41 7.41 -34.27
CA GLU A 571 -1.54 8.32 -33.15
C GLU A 571 -0.81 9.65 -33.40
N LEU A 572 0.39 9.62 -33.99
CA LEU A 572 1.12 10.81 -34.36
C LEU A 572 0.43 11.59 -35.52
N GLN A 573 -0.21 10.90 -36.45
CA GLN A 573 -1.00 11.55 -37.52
C GLN A 573 -2.28 12.21 -36.96
N THR A 574 -2.95 11.60 -35.96
CA THR A 574 -4.16 12.15 -35.32
C THR A 574 -3.91 13.51 -34.69
N ILE A 575 -2.72 13.77 -34.16
CA ILE A 575 -2.34 15.07 -33.61
C ILE A 575 -1.86 16.07 -34.66
N GLY A 576 -2.00 15.73 -35.94
CA GLY A 576 -1.70 16.61 -37.09
C GLY A 576 -0.22 16.69 -37.42
N ILE A 577 0.49 15.56 -37.35
CA ILE A 577 1.87 15.39 -37.82
C ILE A 577 1.85 14.63 -39.15
N SER A 578 2.58 15.11 -40.15
CA SER A 578 2.65 14.42 -41.44
C SER A 578 3.34 13.06 -41.32
N GLU A 579 2.95 12.10 -42.14
CA GLU A 579 3.49 10.73 -42.10
C GLU A 579 5.02 10.67 -42.16
N ARG A 580 5.63 11.46 -43.02
CA ARG A 580 7.10 11.58 -43.16
C ARG A 580 7.75 11.96 -41.82
N VAL A 581 7.24 13.01 -41.17
CA VAL A 581 7.78 13.49 -39.89
C VAL A 581 7.50 12.51 -38.76
N ALA A 582 6.34 11.85 -38.76
CA ALA A 582 6.01 10.81 -37.78
C ALA A 582 6.97 9.61 -37.87
N ARG A 583 7.32 9.16 -39.07
CA ARG A 583 8.33 8.11 -39.29
C ARG A 583 9.71 8.52 -38.77
N ASN A 584 10.16 9.75 -39.11
CA ASN A 584 11.44 10.27 -38.61
C ASN A 584 11.48 10.31 -37.07
N ILE A 585 10.38 10.70 -36.41
CA ILE A 585 10.26 10.73 -34.96
C ILE A 585 10.39 9.32 -34.36
N LEU A 586 9.68 8.34 -34.89
CA LEU A 586 9.73 6.97 -34.41
C LEU A 586 11.09 6.30 -34.64
N GLU A 587 11.73 6.58 -35.77
CA GLU A 587 13.05 6.06 -36.13
C GLU A 587 14.16 6.64 -35.22
N GLU A 588 14.20 7.96 -35.04
CA GLU A 588 15.21 8.61 -34.20
C GLU A 588 15.02 8.37 -32.71
N LEU A 589 13.79 8.23 -32.23
CA LEU A 589 13.53 7.90 -30.85
C LEU A 589 13.63 6.38 -30.59
N GLY A 590 13.51 5.53 -31.61
CA GLY A 590 13.67 4.08 -31.51
C GLY A 590 15.12 3.62 -31.33
N LYS A 591 16.06 4.41 -31.82
CA LYS A 591 17.53 4.26 -31.58
C LYS A 591 17.86 4.69 -30.14
#